data_47411a04503831e0cdbaf8dbe421347d
#
_entry.id   47411a04503831e0cdbaf8dbe421347d
#
_cell.length_a   1.000
_cell.length_b   1.000
_cell.length_c   1.000
_cell.angle_alpha   90.00
_cell.angle_beta   90.00
_cell.angle_gamma   90.00
#
_symmetry.space_group_name_H-M   'P 1'
#
loop_
_entity.id
_entity.type
_entity.pdbx_description
1 polymer ?
#
loop_
_entity_poly.entity_id
_entity_poly.type
_entity_poly.pdbx_seq_one_letter_code
_entity_poly.pdbx_strand_id
1 'polypeptide(L)'
;MTVPTGLIDAQQIARRDASSGKTLLAPTDFSVAAGSRIAITGPSGSGKSVLLRALALLDPLDGGRILWRGQRIRRSAIPRYRRSVAYVRQRPAQMDGTVEAQLRYPYSLAVYRDVAFDRARAETLAARAGRGTDFLDKRASELSGGEAQIAALLRVLQLDPDVLLLDEPTSALDPESTRAIEALVDAWFDAAPDARAYMWISHDPEQAARISTTRFVMQAGVLRAAGPAETVQ
;
A
#
# COMPACT_ATOMS: atom_id res chain seq x y z
N MET A 1 29.89 -10.56 1.52
CA MET A 1 28.92 -9.45 1.60
C MET A 1 27.55 -10.07 1.38
N THR A 2 26.76 -10.24 2.45
CA THR A 2 25.39 -10.70 2.37
C THR A 2 24.57 -9.58 1.71
N VAL A 3 24.02 -9.84 0.53
CA VAL A 3 23.04 -8.96 -0.09
C VAL A 3 21.88 -8.85 0.90
N PRO A 4 21.45 -7.66 1.34
CA PRO A 4 20.33 -7.53 2.25
C PRO A 4 19.12 -8.20 1.58
N THR A 5 18.59 -9.23 2.22
CA THR A 5 17.44 -9.96 1.72
C THR A 5 16.27 -9.00 1.69
N GLY A 6 15.73 -8.67 0.52
CA GLY A 6 14.57 -7.80 0.36
C GLY A 6 13.37 -8.31 1.16
N LEU A 7 12.51 -7.42 1.62
CA LEU A 7 11.20 -7.80 2.17
C LEU A 7 10.37 -8.48 1.09
N ILE A 8 10.45 -7.95 -0.15
CA ILE A 8 9.81 -8.52 -1.35
C ILE A 8 10.85 -8.54 -2.47
N ASP A 9 11.03 -9.69 -3.13
CA ASP A 9 11.82 -9.81 -4.35
C ASP A 9 10.94 -10.40 -5.45
N ALA A 10 10.60 -9.59 -6.41
CA ALA A 10 9.85 -9.97 -7.60
C ALA A 10 10.85 -10.30 -8.72
N GLN A 11 10.75 -11.51 -9.29
CA GLN A 11 11.62 -12.02 -10.33
C GLN A 11 10.83 -12.29 -11.59
N GLN A 12 11.05 -11.49 -12.63
CA GLN A 12 10.42 -11.59 -13.96
C GLN A 12 8.89 -11.67 -13.87
N ILE A 13 8.26 -10.97 -12.89
CA ILE A 13 6.81 -10.98 -12.76
C ILE A 13 6.17 -10.29 -13.96
N ALA A 14 5.14 -10.93 -14.51
CA ALA A 14 4.43 -10.43 -15.70
C ALA A 14 2.94 -10.59 -15.53
N ARG A 15 2.18 -9.70 -16.20
CA ARG A 15 0.71 -9.76 -16.26
C ARG A 15 0.21 -9.47 -17.67
N ARG A 16 -0.79 -10.24 -18.09
CA ARG A 16 -1.53 -10.02 -19.33
C ARG A 16 -3.01 -9.89 -19.05
N ASP A 17 -3.69 -9.17 -19.89
CA ASP A 17 -5.15 -9.14 -19.88
C ASP A 17 -5.69 -10.48 -20.41
N ALA A 18 -6.54 -11.13 -19.63
CA ALA A 18 -7.03 -12.47 -19.95
C ALA A 18 -7.93 -12.50 -21.20
N SER A 19 -8.57 -11.38 -21.54
CA SER A 19 -9.51 -11.30 -22.68
C SER A 19 -8.82 -10.90 -23.98
N SER A 20 -7.91 -9.92 -23.92
CA SER A 20 -7.26 -9.33 -25.09
C SER A 20 -5.83 -9.85 -25.33
N GLY A 21 -5.23 -10.53 -24.36
CA GLY A 21 -3.81 -10.91 -24.40
C GLY A 21 -2.83 -9.74 -24.26
N LYS A 22 -3.33 -8.51 -24.11
CA LYS A 22 -2.51 -7.30 -23.99
C LYS A 22 -1.60 -7.39 -22.76
N THR A 23 -0.33 -7.02 -22.91
CA THR A 23 0.60 -6.91 -21.78
C THR A 23 0.18 -5.75 -20.88
N LEU A 24 -0.11 -6.06 -19.61
CA LEU A 24 -0.43 -5.10 -18.56
C LEU A 24 0.80 -4.79 -17.71
N LEU A 25 1.67 -5.77 -17.51
CA LEU A 25 2.98 -5.67 -16.86
C LEU A 25 3.96 -6.54 -17.64
N ALA A 26 4.97 -5.93 -18.23
CA ALA A 26 6.08 -6.62 -18.88
C ALA A 26 6.91 -7.39 -17.82
N PRO A 27 7.67 -8.42 -18.19
CA PRO A 27 8.54 -9.12 -17.27
C PRO A 27 9.42 -8.13 -16.49
N THR A 28 9.23 -8.09 -15.18
CA THR A 28 9.82 -7.08 -14.29
C THR A 28 10.54 -7.73 -13.12
N ASP A 29 11.78 -7.35 -12.91
CA ASP A 29 12.53 -7.60 -11.69
C ASP A 29 12.42 -6.38 -10.78
N PHE A 30 12.06 -6.58 -9.51
CA PHE A 30 11.88 -5.49 -8.58
C PHE A 30 12.09 -5.98 -7.13
N SER A 31 12.80 -5.21 -6.33
CA SER A 31 13.01 -5.51 -4.91
C SER A 31 12.57 -4.37 -4.01
N VAL A 32 11.92 -4.71 -2.90
CA VAL A 32 11.55 -3.79 -1.82
C VAL A 32 12.35 -4.20 -0.58
N ALA A 33 13.33 -3.41 -0.23
CA ALA A 33 14.11 -3.59 0.99
C ALA A 33 13.46 -2.85 2.18
N ALA A 34 13.78 -3.25 3.40
CA ALA A 34 13.48 -2.45 4.59
C ALA A 34 14.12 -1.05 4.44
N GLY A 35 13.46 -0.03 4.95
CA GLY A 35 13.84 1.37 4.78
C GLY A 35 13.44 2.00 3.46
N SER A 36 12.85 1.24 2.53
CA SER A 36 12.48 1.79 1.22
C SER A 36 11.22 2.66 1.31
N ARG A 37 11.34 3.90 0.81
CA ARG A 37 10.24 4.84 0.51
C ARG A 37 10.19 5.03 -1.00
N ILE A 38 9.27 4.35 -1.67
CA ILE A 38 9.22 4.28 -3.13
C ILE A 38 7.97 4.99 -3.65
N ALA A 39 8.13 5.91 -4.61
CA ALA A 39 7.02 6.44 -5.38
C ALA A 39 7.03 5.89 -6.81
N ILE A 40 5.83 5.63 -7.33
CA ILE A 40 5.62 5.22 -8.72
C ILE A 40 4.68 6.23 -9.39
N THR A 41 5.16 6.84 -10.46
CA THR A 41 4.38 7.78 -11.29
C THR A 41 4.15 7.21 -12.68
N GLY A 42 3.39 7.91 -13.49
CA GLY A 42 3.11 7.54 -14.88
C GLY A 42 1.64 7.72 -15.26
N PRO A 43 1.31 7.69 -16.55
CA PRO A 43 -0.03 7.95 -17.04
C PRO A 43 -1.06 6.93 -16.54
N SER A 44 -2.35 7.29 -16.58
CA SER A 44 -3.43 6.35 -16.27
C SER A 44 -3.38 5.16 -17.23
N GLY A 45 -3.68 3.97 -16.73
CA GLY A 45 -3.62 2.73 -17.51
C GLY A 45 -2.22 2.22 -17.85
N SER A 46 -1.14 2.81 -17.31
CA SER A 46 0.24 2.38 -17.57
C SER A 46 0.65 1.06 -16.90
N GLY A 47 -0.14 0.54 -15.95
CA GLY A 47 0.14 -0.71 -15.24
C GLY A 47 0.55 -0.56 -13.77
N LYS A 48 0.54 0.66 -13.19
CA LYS A 48 0.95 0.92 -11.79
C LYS A 48 0.18 0.06 -10.78
N SER A 49 -1.15 0.12 -10.80
CA SER A 49 -2.01 -0.67 -9.91
C SER A 49 -1.87 -2.18 -10.18
N VAL A 50 -1.61 -2.58 -11.43
CA VAL A 50 -1.35 -3.98 -11.79
C VAL A 50 -0.08 -4.47 -11.09
N LEU A 51 0.99 -3.68 -11.08
CA LEU A 51 2.23 -4.00 -10.37
C LEU A 51 1.97 -4.16 -8.86
N LEU A 52 1.31 -3.20 -8.19
CA LEU A 52 1.03 -3.29 -6.76
C LEU A 52 0.17 -4.51 -6.42
N ARG A 53 -0.87 -4.78 -7.21
CA ARG A 53 -1.75 -5.95 -7.01
C ARG A 53 -1.02 -7.26 -7.25
N ALA A 54 -0.11 -7.30 -8.23
CA ALA A 54 0.76 -8.44 -8.46
C ALA A 54 1.69 -8.68 -7.26
N LEU A 55 2.36 -7.63 -6.74
CA LEU A 55 3.20 -7.70 -5.55
C LEU A 55 2.40 -8.15 -4.31
N ALA A 56 1.15 -7.70 -4.15
CA ALA A 56 0.26 -8.15 -3.08
C ALA A 56 -0.30 -9.58 -3.30
N LEU A 57 0.04 -10.24 -4.42
CA LEU A 57 -0.55 -11.51 -4.84
C LEU A 57 -2.08 -11.49 -4.89
N LEU A 58 -2.69 -10.32 -5.16
CA LEU A 58 -4.14 -10.18 -5.34
C LEU A 58 -4.58 -10.69 -6.71
N ASP A 59 -3.73 -10.53 -7.71
CA ASP A 59 -3.91 -11.08 -9.04
C ASP A 59 -2.94 -12.26 -9.26
N PRO A 60 -3.31 -13.29 -10.05
CA PRO A 60 -2.39 -14.34 -10.45
C PRO A 60 -1.27 -13.75 -11.31
N LEU A 61 -0.08 -14.32 -11.26
CA LEU A 61 1.02 -13.97 -12.15
C LEU A 61 0.94 -14.82 -13.41
N ASP A 62 1.15 -14.22 -14.60
CA ASP A 62 1.27 -14.93 -15.86
C ASP A 62 2.73 -15.35 -16.14
N GLY A 63 3.68 -14.81 -15.38
CA GLY A 63 5.09 -15.17 -15.42
C GLY A 63 5.81 -14.75 -14.17
N GLY A 64 7.00 -15.32 -13.94
CA GLY A 64 7.84 -14.99 -12.82
C GLY A 64 7.38 -15.53 -11.47
N ARG A 65 7.93 -14.96 -10.41
CA ARG A 65 7.64 -15.34 -9.02
C ARG A 65 7.94 -14.20 -8.07
N ILE A 66 7.36 -14.28 -6.87
CA ILE A 66 7.66 -13.37 -5.76
C ILE A 66 8.26 -14.20 -4.62
N LEU A 67 9.35 -13.69 -4.07
CA LEU A 67 9.96 -14.17 -2.84
C LEU A 67 9.61 -13.19 -1.71
N TRP A 68 9.31 -13.70 -0.54
CA TRP A 68 9.11 -12.96 0.69
C TRP A 68 10.25 -13.29 1.65
N ARG A 69 11.05 -12.29 1.99
CA ARG A 69 12.25 -12.47 2.83
C ARG A 69 13.14 -13.61 2.30
N GLY A 70 13.36 -13.62 0.98
CA GLY A 70 14.14 -14.62 0.26
C GLY A 70 13.48 -15.99 0.08
N GLN A 71 12.26 -16.21 0.60
CA GLN A 71 11.57 -17.49 0.52
C GLN A 71 10.41 -17.46 -0.48
N ARG A 72 10.28 -18.54 -1.25
CA ARG A 72 9.16 -18.71 -2.18
C ARG A 72 7.84 -18.82 -1.41
N ILE A 73 6.83 -18.02 -1.81
CA ILE A 73 5.52 -18.02 -1.18
C ILE A 73 4.69 -19.20 -1.73
N ARG A 74 4.40 -20.15 -0.86
CA ARG A 74 3.45 -21.24 -1.16
C ARG A 74 2.01 -20.73 -1.07
N ARG A 75 1.08 -21.38 -1.77
CA ARG A 75 -0.33 -20.97 -1.79
C ARG A 75 -0.96 -20.85 -0.39
N SER A 76 -0.63 -21.79 0.50
CA SER A 76 -1.06 -21.76 1.90
C SER A 76 -0.47 -20.64 2.74
N ALA A 77 0.66 -20.04 2.30
CA ALA A 77 1.32 -18.94 2.99
C ALA A 77 0.84 -17.55 2.53
N ILE A 78 0.01 -17.47 1.47
CA ILE A 78 -0.51 -16.19 0.95
C ILE A 78 -1.24 -15.36 2.02
N PRO A 79 -2.11 -15.92 2.88
CA PRO A 79 -2.75 -15.12 3.93
C PRO A 79 -1.73 -14.50 4.90
N ARG A 80 -0.68 -15.26 5.28
CA ARG A 80 0.40 -14.77 6.13
C ARG A 80 1.25 -13.70 5.43
N TYR A 81 1.52 -13.89 4.15
CA TYR A 81 2.19 -12.87 3.33
C TYR A 81 1.41 -11.57 3.30
N ARG A 82 0.09 -11.63 3.03
CA ARG A 82 -0.78 -10.45 2.99
C ARG A 82 -0.99 -9.77 4.35
N ARG A 83 -0.72 -10.47 5.45
CA ARG A 83 -0.65 -9.86 6.78
C ARG A 83 0.56 -8.92 6.87
N SER A 84 1.71 -9.30 6.28
CA SER A 84 2.93 -8.51 6.26
C SER A 84 2.98 -7.48 5.12
N VAL A 85 2.31 -7.76 3.99
CA VAL A 85 2.29 -6.90 2.80
C VAL A 85 0.85 -6.47 2.52
N ALA A 86 0.52 -5.28 2.97
CA ALA A 86 -0.83 -4.76 2.90
C ALA A 86 -1.03 -3.83 1.70
N TYR A 87 -2.12 -4.04 0.96
CA TYR A 87 -2.52 -3.23 -0.17
C TYR A 87 -3.68 -2.30 0.21
N VAL A 88 -3.49 -1.01 0.00
CA VAL A 88 -4.51 0.03 0.20
C VAL A 88 -4.99 0.51 -1.16
N ARG A 89 -6.29 0.35 -1.41
CA ARG A 89 -6.92 0.69 -2.69
C ARG A 89 -7.12 2.20 -2.83
N GLN A 90 -7.14 2.68 -4.06
CA GLN A 90 -7.48 4.06 -4.41
C GLN A 90 -8.84 4.49 -3.83
N ARG A 91 -9.85 3.64 -3.96
CA ARG A 91 -11.16 3.86 -3.36
C ARG A 91 -11.40 2.85 -2.26
N PRO A 92 -11.72 3.30 -1.03
CA PRO A 92 -12.03 2.38 0.07
C PRO A 92 -13.18 1.43 -0.31
N ALA A 93 -13.09 0.20 0.15
CA ALA A 93 -14.26 -0.67 0.13
C ALA A 93 -15.30 -0.09 1.12
N GLN A 94 -16.50 0.15 0.63
CA GLN A 94 -17.61 0.50 1.51
C GLN A 94 -17.93 -0.71 2.38
N MET A 95 -18.04 -0.48 3.68
CA MET A 95 -18.42 -1.47 4.66
C MET A 95 -19.48 -0.83 5.57
N ASP A 96 -20.53 -1.58 5.87
CA ASP A 96 -21.59 -1.12 6.78
C ASP A 96 -21.07 -1.03 8.23
N GLY A 97 -21.86 -0.36 9.06
CA GLY A 97 -21.55 -0.21 10.48
C GLY A 97 -20.73 1.04 10.80
N THR A 98 -20.13 1.05 11.99
CA THR A 98 -19.29 2.14 12.48
C THR A 98 -17.85 1.99 11.98
N VAL A 99 -17.04 3.05 12.09
CA VAL A 99 -15.59 3.00 11.84
C VAL A 99 -14.96 1.90 12.72
N GLU A 100 -15.30 1.82 14.01
CA GLU A 100 -14.82 0.74 14.86
C GLU A 100 -15.16 -0.65 14.33
N ALA A 101 -16.39 -0.86 13.86
CA ALA A 101 -16.80 -2.15 13.30
C ALA A 101 -15.93 -2.51 12.08
N GLN A 102 -15.61 -1.53 11.23
CA GLN A 102 -14.71 -1.73 10.10
C GLN A 102 -13.27 -2.05 10.54
N LEU A 103 -12.79 -1.41 11.60
CA LEU A 103 -11.46 -1.68 12.14
C LEU A 103 -11.39 -3.06 12.82
N ARG A 104 -12.47 -3.54 13.42
CA ARG A 104 -12.57 -4.89 14.01
C ARG A 104 -12.62 -6.00 12.98
N TYR A 105 -13.14 -5.74 11.79
CA TYR A 105 -13.37 -6.77 10.77
C TYR A 105 -12.15 -7.65 10.46
N PRO A 106 -10.91 -7.12 10.26
CA PRO A 106 -9.75 -7.96 9.96
C PRO A 106 -9.46 -9.01 11.03
N TYR A 107 -9.79 -8.75 12.29
CA TYR A 107 -9.56 -9.69 13.41
C TYR A 107 -10.49 -10.90 13.39
N SER A 108 -11.55 -10.88 12.57
CA SER A 108 -12.39 -12.07 12.31
C SER A 108 -11.72 -13.08 11.36
N LEU A 109 -10.65 -12.67 10.66
CA LEU A 109 -9.96 -13.55 9.72
C LEU A 109 -9.03 -14.53 10.45
N ALA A 110 -8.97 -15.76 9.98
CA ALA A 110 -8.18 -16.84 10.60
C ALA A 110 -6.68 -16.48 10.81
N VAL A 111 -6.12 -15.61 9.95
CA VAL A 111 -4.71 -15.17 10.04
C VAL A 111 -4.44 -14.23 11.22
N TYR A 112 -5.50 -13.65 11.82
CA TYR A 112 -5.42 -12.74 12.97
C TYR A 112 -6.09 -13.30 14.24
N ARG A 113 -6.52 -14.56 14.25
CA ARG A 113 -7.26 -15.16 15.38
C ARG A 113 -6.54 -15.05 16.74
N ASP A 114 -5.21 -14.91 16.72
CA ASP A 114 -4.38 -14.81 17.93
C ASP A 114 -4.10 -13.35 18.33
N VAL A 115 -4.75 -12.38 17.66
CA VAL A 115 -4.59 -10.93 17.90
C VAL A 115 -5.94 -10.33 18.25
N ALA A 116 -6.02 -9.66 19.40
CA ALA A 116 -7.21 -8.93 19.79
C ALA A 116 -7.22 -7.51 19.21
N PHE A 117 -8.41 -6.98 18.94
CA PHE A 117 -8.60 -5.58 18.59
C PHE A 117 -8.30 -4.70 19.80
N ASP A 118 -7.49 -3.68 19.58
CA ASP A 118 -7.15 -2.66 20.59
C ASP A 118 -7.77 -1.32 20.19
N ARG A 119 -8.86 -0.94 20.91
CA ARG A 119 -9.55 0.34 20.67
C ARG A 119 -8.64 1.54 20.98
N ALA A 120 -7.85 1.49 22.05
CA ALA A 120 -6.98 2.60 22.43
C ALA A 120 -5.90 2.87 21.37
N ARG A 121 -5.36 1.81 20.76
CA ARG A 121 -4.46 1.92 19.61
C ARG A 121 -5.16 2.55 18.40
N ALA A 122 -6.39 2.14 18.11
CA ALA A 122 -7.18 2.70 17.01
C ALA A 122 -7.48 4.19 17.24
N GLU A 123 -7.85 4.60 18.46
CA GLU A 123 -8.04 6.01 18.86
C GLU A 123 -6.76 6.83 18.70
N THR A 124 -5.62 6.27 19.13
CA THR A 124 -4.31 6.92 18.97
C THR A 124 -3.98 7.16 17.48
N LEU A 125 -4.25 6.19 16.61
CA LEU A 125 -4.05 6.34 15.17
C LEU A 125 -5.03 7.38 14.58
N ALA A 126 -6.30 7.37 14.99
CA ALA A 126 -7.29 8.36 14.56
C ALA A 126 -6.89 9.79 14.97
N ALA A 127 -6.43 9.96 16.20
CA ALA A 127 -5.94 11.25 16.69
C ALA A 127 -4.75 11.78 15.90
N ARG A 128 -3.82 10.91 15.47
CA ARG A 128 -2.70 11.28 14.58
C ARG A 128 -3.17 11.76 13.21
N ALA A 129 -4.34 11.29 12.75
CA ALA A 129 -4.99 11.77 11.52
C ALA A 129 -5.86 13.02 11.76
N GLY A 130 -5.75 13.68 12.93
CA GLY A 130 -6.57 14.84 13.28
C GLY A 130 -8.05 14.51 13.49
N ARG A 131 -8.40 13.25 13.79
CA ARG A 131 -9.78 12.83 14.05
C ARG A 131 -10.07 12.85 15.54
N GLY A 132 -11.29 13.34 15.90
CA GLY A 132 -11.75 13.39 17.28
C GLY A 132 -12.04 12.02 17.90
N THR A 133 -12.31 12.00 19.20
CA THR A 133 -12.59 10.78 19.97
C THR A 133 -13.86 10.05 19.52
N ASP A 134 -14.79 10.78 18.88
CA ASP A 134 -16.05 10.29 18.32
C ASP A 134 -15.89 9.61 16.94
N PHE A 135 -14.72 9.72 16.33
CA PHE A 135 -14.49 9.25 14.96
C PHE A 135 -14.76 7.75 14.80
N LEU A 136 -14.38 6.93 15.77
CA LEU A 136 -14.58 5.49 15.73
C LEU A 136 -16.06 5.10 15.81
N ASP A 137 -16.89 5.95 16.41
CA ASP A 137 -18.32 5.72 16.61
C ASP A 137 -19.17 6.20 15.41
N LYS A 138 -18.60 7.02 14.50
CA LYS A 138 -19.28 7.46 13.28
C LYS A 138 -19.67 6.29 12.40
N ARG A 139 -20.84 6.39 11.76
CA ARG A 139 -21.29 5.42 10.76
C ARG A 139 -20.58 5.64 9.43
N ALA A 140 -20.35 4.56 8.70
CA ALA A 140 -19.73 4.61 7.37
C ALA A 140 -20.44 5.56 6.40
N SER A 141 -21.77 5.65 6.50
CA SER A 141 -22.63 6.54 5.67
C SER A 141 -22.47 8.03 6.01
N GLU A 142 -21.87 8.36 7.14
CA GLU A 142 -21.65 9.73 7.61
C GLU A 142 -20.27 10.26 7.25
N LEU A 143 -19.38 9.38 6.75
CA LEU A 143 -18.00 9.74 6.43
C LEU A 143 -17.92 10.50 5.12
N SER A 144 -17.18 11.61 5.12
CA SER A 144 -16.68 12.22 3.90
C SER A 144 -15.73 11.26 3.15
N GLY A 145 -15.44 11.55 1.88
CA GLY A 145 -14.48 10.75 1.11
C GLY A 145 -13.10 10.66 1.77
N GLY A 146 -12.61 11.77 2.33
CA GLY A 146 -11.35 11.81 3.09
C GLY A 146 -11.40 10.99 4.37
N GLU A 147 -12.49 11.11 5.16
CA GLU A 147 -12.67 10.32 6.37
C GLU A 147 -12.77 8.82 6.08
N ALA A 148 -13.45 8.42 5.00
CA ALA A 148 -13.53 7.03 4.58
C ALA A 148 -12.15 6.47 4.19
N GLN A 149 -11.32 7.28 3.52
CA GLN A 149 -9.95 6.90 3.17
C GLN A 149 -9.05 6.79 4.40
N ILE A 150 -9.18 7.72 5.36
CA ILE A 150 -8.49 7.64 6.65
C ILE A 150 -8.92 6.36 7.39
N ALA A 151 -10.22 6.08 7.52
CA ALA A 151 -10.72 4.86 8.18
C ALA A 151 -10.16 3.58 7.51
N ALA A 152 -10.08 3.55 6.17
CA ALA A 152 -9.50 2.44 5.44
C ALA A 152 -8.00 2.27 5.72
N LEU A 153 -7.25 3.38 5.82
CA LEU A 153 -5.83 3.34 6.16
C LEU A 153 -5.63 2.90 7.61
N LEU A 154 -6.41 3.42 8.57
CA LEU A 154 -6.37 3.00 9.98
C LEU A 154 -6.61 1.49 10.12
N ARG A 155 -7.59 0.95 9.36
CA ARG A 155 -7.89 -0.49 9.34
C ARG A 155 -6.68 -1.34 8.94
N VAL A 156 -5.78 -0.80 8.13
CA VAL A 156 -4.55 -1.48 7.72
C VAL A 156 -3.43 -1.23 8.74
N LEU A 157 -3.19 0.02 9.14
CA LEU A 157 -2.07 0.40 10.00
C LEU A 157 -2.13 -0.24 11.39
N GLN A 158 -3.34 -0.42 11.95
CA GLN A 158 -3.51 -1.09 13.24
C GLN A 158 -3.03 -2.55 13.24
N LEU A 159 -2.94 -3.19 12.06
CA LEU A 159 -2.49 -4.57 11.90
C LEU A 159 -0.97 -4.70 11.80
N ASP A 160 -0.27 -3.58 11.79
CA ASP A 160 1.18 -3.48 11.81
C ASP A 160 1.89 -4.27 10.68
N PRO A 161 1.57 -3.99 9.40
CA PRO A 161 2.23 -4.65 8.28
C PRO A 161 3.70 -4.21 8.17
N ASP A 162 4.53 -5.06 7.51
CA ASP A 162 5.93 -4.72 7.19
C ASP A 162 6.02 -3.82 5.94
N VAL A 163 5.10 -4.01 4.99
CA VAL A 163 5.08 -3.27 3.72
C VAL A 163 3.68 -2.72 3.43
N LEU A 164 3.62 -1.44 3.07
CA LEU A 164 2.42 -0.80 2.53
C LEU A 164 2.53 -0.62 1.02
N LEU A 165 1.53 -1.10 0.29
CA LEU A 165 1.34 -0.88 -1.14
C LEU A 165 0.14 0.05 -1.31
N LEU A 166 0.40 1.33 -1.57
CA LEU A 166 -0.57 2.43 -1.54
C LEU A 166 -0.92 2.83 -2.98
N ASP A 167 -2.12 2.49 -3.42
CA ASP A 167 -2.60 2.74 -4.78
C ASP A 167 -3.40 4.05 -4.82
N GLU A 168 -2.74 5.16 -5.12
CA GLU A 168 -3.32 6.50 -5.21
C GLU A 168 -4.19 6.91 -4.00
N PRO A 169 -3.72 6.73 -2.75
CA PRO A 169 -4.56 6.84 -1.57
C PRO A 169 -5.09 8.26 -1.32
N THR A 170 -4.60 9.25 -2.05
CA THR A 170 -4.94 10.67 -1.88
C THR A 170 -5.52 11.34 -3.14
N SER A 171 -5.74 10.58 -4.23
CA SER A 171 -6.04 11.14 -5.56
C SER A 171 -7.34 11.95 -5.68
N ALA A 172 -8.27 11.81 -4.74
CA ALA A 172 -9.58 12.50 -4.76
C ALA A 172 -9.85 13.25 -3.45
N LEU A 173 -8.79 13.61 -2.72
CA LEU A 173 -8.89 14.21 -1.40
C LEU A 173 -8.52 15.69 -1.43
N ASP A 174 -9.08 16.42 -0.49
CA ASP A 174 -8.67 17.79 -0.17
C ASP A 174 -7.24 17.80 0.43
N PRO A 175 -6.58 18.99 0.44
CA PRO A 175 -5.20 19.08 0.92
C PRO A 175 -5.01 18.71 2.39
N GLU A 176 -6.03 18.90 3.25
CA GLU A 176 -5.96 18.57 4.68
C GLU A 176 -5.99 17.05 4.85
N SER A 177 -6.96 16.38 4.24
CA SER A 177 -7.06 14.90 4.24
C SER A 177 -5.81 14.24 3.62
N THR A 178 -5.26 14.84 2.56
CA THR A 178 -4.01 14.38 1.93
C THR A 178 -2.86 14.39 2.92
N ARG A 179 -2.65 15.52 3.62
CA ARG A 179 -1.58 15.66 4.63
C ARG A 179 -1.78 14.70 5.81
N ALA A 180 -3.02 14.49 6.24
CA ALA A 180 -3.33 13.55 7.32
C ALA A 180 -2.93 12.10 6.95
N ILE A 181 -3.19 11.68 5.70
CA ILE A 181 -2.79 10.37 5.19
C ILE A 181 -1.26 10.26 5.08
N GLU A 182 -0.59 11.28 4.53
CA GLU A 182 0.88 11.32 4.47
C GLU A 182 1.49 11.19 5.87
N ALA A 183 1.01 11.99 6.83
CA ALA A 183 1.50 11.98 8.21
C ALA A 183 1.27 10.63 8.91
N LEU A 184 0.16 9.94 8.64
CA LEU A 184 -0.11 8.60 9.16
C LEU A 184 0.89 7.56 8.62
N VAL A 185 1.18 7.60 7.31
CA VAL A 185 2.13 6.68 6.68
C VAL A 185 3.55 6.95 7.16
N ASP A 186 3.94 8.23 7.27
CA ASP A 186 5.25 8.61 7.79
C ASP A 186 5.40 8.18 9.25
N ALA A 187 4.42 8.44 10.12
CA ALA A 187 4.47 8.02 11.52
C ALA A 187 4.53 6.49 11.67
N TRP A 188 3.81 5.75 10.81
CA TRP A 188 3.91 4.30 10.78
C TRP A 188 5.31 3.86 10.34
N PHE A 189 5.87 4.44 9.29
CA PHE A 189 7.20 4.10 8.79
C PHE A 189 8.30 4.42 9.83
N ASP A 190 8.28 5.62 10.40
CA ASP A 190 9.30 6.11 11.33
C ASP A 190 9.31 5.35 12.66
N ALA A 191 8.22 4.66 13.01
CA ALA A 191 8.17 3.81 14.20
C ALA A 191 9.07 2.54 14.08
N ALA A 192 9.44 2.09 12.86
CA ALA A 192 10.34 0.97 12.63
C ALA A 192 10.98 1.05 11.21
N PRO A 193 11.81 2.07 10.91
CA PRO A 193 12.30 2.30 9.55
C PRO A 193 13.17 1.15 9.03
N ASP A 194 13.90 0.46 9.91
CA ASP A 194 14.76 -0.67 9.53
C ASP A 194 13.99 -1.98 9.30
N ALA A 195 12.67 -1.99 9.51
CA ALA A 195 11.79 -3.15 9.35
C ALA A 195 10.66 -2.92 8.36
N ARG A 196 10.36 -1.67 8.00
CA ARG A 196 9.21 -1.28 7.17
C ARG A 196 9.62 -0.70 5.83
N ALA A 197 8.70 -0.78 4.87
CA ALA A 197 8.83 -0.14 3.57
C ALA A 197 7.45 0.25 3.03
N TYR A 198 7.41 1.21 2.11
CA TYR A 198 6.20 1.46 1.36
C TYR A 198 6.46 1.76 -0.12
N MET A 199 5.43 1.46 -0.92
CA MET A 199 5.32 1.86 -2.31
C MET A 199 4.05 2.70 -2.46
N TRP A 200 4.18 3.88 -3.03
CA TRP A 200 3.08 4.84 -3.19
C TRP A 200 2.92 5.21 -4.65
N ILE A 201 1.76 4.95 -5.23
CA ILE A 201 1.40 5.48 -6.54
C ILE A 201 0.84 6.88 -6.38
N SER A 202 1.41 7.84 -7.09
CA SER A 202 0.91 9.21 -7.17
C SER A 202 0.89 9.71 -8.61
N HIS A 203 -0.09 10.55 -8.93
CA HIS A 203 -0.11 11.32 -10.17
C HIS A 203 0.54 12.71 -10.01
N ASP A 204 0.78 13.13 -8.77
CA ASP A 204 1.40 14.40 -8.43
C ASP A 204 2.93 14.22 -8.25
N PRO A 205 3.76 14.81 -9.13
CA PRO A 205 5.22 14.71 -9.02
C PRO A 205 5.78 15.37 -7.75
N GLU A 206 5.15 16.46 -7.26
CA GLU A 206 5.58 17.12 -6.04
C GLU A 206 5.31 16.24 -4.81
N GLN A 207 4.13 15.63 -4.76
CA GLN A 207 3.83 14.64 -3.74
C GLN A 207 4.83 13.48 -3.80
N ALA A 208 5.06 12.90 -4.99
CA ALA A 208 5.99 11.79 -5.16
C ALA A 208 7.40 12.15 -4.69
N ALA A 209 7.87 13.38 -4.93
CA ALA A 209 9.16 13.85 -4.46
C ALA A 209 9.22 13.99 -2.92
N ARG A 210 8.12 14.46 -2.30
CA ARG A 210 8.04 14.67 -0.84
C ARG A 210 7.99 13.39 -0.04
N ILE A 211 7.22 12.38 -0.53
CA ILE A 211 6.98 11.14 0.22
C ILE A 211 8.01 10.04 -0.06
N SER A 212 8.94 10.19 -0.99
CA SER A 212 9.81 9.08 -1.38
C SER A 212 11.28 9.46 -1.47
N THR A 213 12.14 8.45 -1.24
CA THR A 213 13.59 8.54 -1.50
C THR A 213 13.97 7.93 -2.85
N THR A 214 13.12 7.05 -3.39
CA THR A 214 13.35 6.38 -4.67
C THR A 214 12.11 6.51 -5.54
N ARG A 215 12.31 6.88 -6.81
CA ARG A 215 11.20 7.10 -7.73
C ARG A 215 11.31 6.25 -8.98
N PHE A 216 10.17 5.74 -9.42
CA PHE A 216 10.02 5.00 -10.66
C PHE A 216 8.92 5.61 -11.52
N VAL A 217 9.04 5.38 -12.83
CA VAL A 217 8.02 5.72 -13.81
C VAL A 217 7.52 4.43 -14.46
N MET A 218 6.20 4.27 -14.50
CA MET A 218 5.55 3.19 -15.22
C MET A 218 5.00 3.71 -16.54
N GLN A 219 5.40 3.08 -17.65
CA GLN A 219 4.90 3.42 -18.98
C GLN A 219 4.62 2.15 -19.78
N ALA A 220 3.40 1.99 -20.26
CA ALA A 220 2.97 0.84 -21.08
C ALA A 220 3.39 -0.53 -20.52
N GLY A 221 3.23 -0.72 -19.20
CA GLY A 221 3.57 -1.96 -18.50
C GLY A 221 5.06 -2.13 -18.17
N VAL A 222 5.90 -1.15 -18.48
CA VAL A 222 7.35 -1.19 -18.22
C VAL A 222 7.69 -0.22 -17.07
N LEU A 223 8.33 -0.74 -16.02
CA LEU A 223 8.82 0.02 -14.89
C LEU A 223 10.27 0.47 -15.14
N ARG A 224 10.56 1.75 -14.95
CA ARG A 224 11.92 2.30 -15.07
C ARG A 224 12.24 3.18 -13.87
N ALA A 225 13.50 3.19 -13.43
CA ALA A 225 13.94 4.19 -12.46
C ALA A 225 13.73 5.59 -13.05
N ALA A 226 13.16 6.50 -12.25
CA ALA A 226 13.11 7.90 -12.64
C ALA A 226 14.55 8.45 -12.65
N GLY A 227 14.94 9.10 -13.73
CA GLY A 227 16.19 9.86 -13.78
C GLY A 227 16.23 10.95 -12.69
N PRO A 228 17.40 11.54 -12.41
CA PRO A 228 17.47 12.72 -11.57
C PRO A 228 16.48 13.75 -12.13
N ALA A 229 15.75 14.43 -11.23
CA ALA A 229 14.75 15.42 -11.64
C ALA A 229 15.42 16.44 -12.58
N GLU A 230 15.00 16.49 -13.84
CA GLU A 230 15.25 17.67 -14.67
C GLU A 230 14.58 18.83 -13.95
N THR A 231 15.38 19.71 -13.38
CA THR A 231 14.92 20.99 -12.84
C THR A 231 14.37 21.76 -14.03
N VAL A 232 13.06 21.76 -14.18
CA VAL A 232 12.41 22.66 -15.14
C VAL A 232 12.68 24.07 -14.65
N GLN A 233 13.52 24.77 -15.39
CA GLN A 233 13.78 26.20 -15.24
C GLN A 233 12.56 27.03 -15.68
#